data_58ac028a5ddf5dcaef3dab3be51035bb
#
_entry.id   58ac028a5ddf5dcaef3dab3be51035bb
#
_cell.length_a   1.000
_cell.length_b   1.000
_cell.length_c   1.000
_cell.angle_alpha   90.00
_cell.angle_beta   90.00
_cell.angle_gamma   90.00
#
_symmetry.space_group_name_H-M   'P 1'
#
loop_
_entity.id
_entity.type
_entity.pdbx_description
1 polymer ?
#
loop_
_entity_poly.entity_id
_entity_poly.type
_entity_poly.pdbx_seq_one_letter_code
_entity_poly.pdbx_strand_id
1 'polypeptide(L)'
;QRVVPTAKVILYGSEARGDARADSDIDLLILLQDKERITLNDRMKLTEPLYDIELETGIQINPYIELMKEWGRRVTPFYNNVTKEGIVLL
;
A
#
# COMPACT_ATOMS: atom_id res chain seq x y z
N GLN A 1 13.34 15.12 -6.17
CA GLN A 1 12.87 13.90 -5.49
C GLN A 1 13.32 13.90 -4.04
N ARG A 2 12.41 13.80 -3.17
CA ARG A 2 12.77 13.82 -1.77
C ARG A 2 13.26 12.46 -1.32
N VAL A 3 13.89 12.44 -0.20
CA VAL A 3 14.42 11.20 0.33
C VAL A 3 13.28 10.42 0.96
N VAL A 4 12.89 9.35 0.29
CA VAL A 4 11.90 8.42 0.80
C VAL A 4 12.48 7.03 0.71
N PRO A 5 12.03 6.12 1.55
CA PRO A 5 12.46 4.73 1.44
C PRO A 5 12.07 4.18 0.08
N THR A 6 12.90 3.31 -0.46
CA THR A 6 12.55 2.60 -1.68
C THR A 6 11.33 1.74 -1.37
N ALA A 7 10.29 1.89 -2.17
CA ALA A 7 9.05 1.21 -1.91
C ALA A 7 8.41 0.73 -3.19
N LYS A 8 7.72 -0.40 -3.08
CA LYS A 8 6.86 -0.92 -4.12
C LYS A 8 5.43 -0.72 -3.66
N VAL A 9 4.59 -0.15 -4.53
CA VAL A 9 3.21 0.15 -4.17
C VAL A 9 2.28 -0.68 -5.05
N ILE A 10 1.38 -1.40 -4.41
CA ILE A 10 0.46 -2.30 -5.10
C ILE A 10 -0.97 -1.94 -4.71
N LEU A 11 -1.81 -1.71 -5.72
CA LEU A 11 -3.23 -1.50 -5.53
C LEU A 11 -3.92 -2.85 -5.48
N TYR A 12 -4.77 -3.07 -4.49
CA TYR A 12 -5.50 -4.33 -4.39
C TYR A 12 -6.93 -4.05 -3.96
N GLY A 13 -7.72 -5.11 -3.80
CA GLY A 13 -9.11 -4.97 -3.37
C GLY A 13 -10.01 -4.59 -4.53
N SER A 14 -11.14 -3.95 -4.21
CA SER A 14 -12.17 -3.68 -5.22
C SER A 14 -11.68 -2.77 -6.34
N GLU A 15 -10.80 -1.83 -6.04
CA GLU A 15 -10.25 -0.96 -7.08
C GLU A 15 -9.44 -1.75 -8.09
N ALA A 16 -8.63 -2.69 -7.60
CA ALA A 16 -7.81 -3.51 -8.50
C ALA A 16 -8.68 -4.46 -9.33
N ARG A 17 -9.76 -4.95 -8.74
CA ARG A 17 -10.65 -5.87 -9.46
C ARG A 17 -11.57 -5.17 -10.46
N GLY A 18 -11.65 -3.84 -10.37
CA GLY A 18 -12.52 -3.10 -11.29
C GLY A 18 -13.99 -3.11 -10.90
N ASP A 19 -14.30 -3.54 -9.67
CA ASP A 19 -15.69 -3.56 -9.23
C ASP A 19 -15.93 -2.55 -8.10
N ALA A 20 -15.07 -1.55 -8.00
CA ALA A 20 -15.19 -0.51 -6.99
C ALA A 20 -16.38 0.39 -7.27
N ARG A 21 -17.00 0.84 -6.19
CA ARG A 21 -18.04 1.86 -6.27
C ARG A 21 -17.42 3.23 -6.10
N ALA A 22 -18.20 4.27 -6.37
CA ALA A 22 -17.72 5.64 -6.24
C ALA A 22 -17.23 5.95 -4.83
N ASP A 23 -17.82 5.31 -3.83
CA ASP A 23 -17.47 5.55 -2.42
C ASP A 23 -16.56 4.45 -1.85
N SER A 24 -15.98 3.61 -2.70
CA SER A 24 -15.10 2.55 -2.24
C SER A 24 -13.78 3.13 -1.75
N ASP A 25 -13.22 2.48 -0.72
CA ASP A 25 -11.89 2.82 -0.23
C ASP A 25 -10.83 2.30 -1.20
N ILE A 26 -9.68 2.94 -1.15
CA ILE A 26 -8.53 2.50 -1.92
C ILE A 26 -7.60 1.74 -1.00
N ASP A 27 -7.30 0.49 -1.35
CA ASP A 27 -6.43 -0.38 -0.55
C ASP A 27 -5.07 -0.45 -1.22
N LEU A 28 -4.04 -0.05 -0.49
CA LEU A 28 -2.67 -0.05 -1.01
C LEU A 28 -1.78 -0.90 -0.13
N LEU A 29 -0.94 -1.70 -0.76
CA LEU A 29 0.13 -2.42 -0.08
C LEU A 29 1.43 -1.71 -0.42
N ILE A 30 2.15 -1.28 0.60
CA ILE A 30 3.43 -0.59 0.44
C ILE A 30 4.51 -1.49 0.99
N LEU A 31 5.38 -1.97 0.10
CA LEU A 31 6.47 -2.88 0.48
C LEU A 31 7.77 -2.10 0.50
N LEU A 32 8.37 -1.99 1.69
CA LEU A 32 9.63 -1.28 1.86
C LEU A 32 10.79 -2.20 1.57
N GLN A 33 11.68 -1.74 0.69
CA GLN A 33 12.88 -2.47 0.33
C GLN A 33 14.05 -1.91 1.13
N ASP A 34 15.08 -2.73 1.32
CA ASP A 34 16.34 -2.31 1.94
C ASP A 34 16.17 -1.76 3.35
N LYS A 35 15.16 -2.25 4.07
CA LYS A 35 14.91 -1.87 5.46
C LYS A 35 14.90 -3.12 6.30
N GLU A 36 15.41 -2.98 7.52
CA GLU A 36 15.38 -4.08 8.49
C GLU A 36 14.07 -4.11 9.26
N ARG A 37 13.47 -2.93 9.46
CA ARG A 37 12.22 -2.83 10.19
C ARG A 37 11.52 -1.54 9.79
N ILE A 38 10.25 -1.48 10.13
CA ILE A 38 9.43 -0.30 9.85
C ILE A 38 9.39 0.54 11.12
N THR A 39 9.89 1.77 11.02
CA THR A 39 9.88 2.70 12.15
C THR A 39 8.65 3.59 12.08
N LEU A 40 8.37 4.28 13.18
CA LEU A 40 7.28 5.25 13.19
C LEU A 40 7.53 6.34 12.14
N ASN A 41 8.79 6.77 12.03
CA ASN A 41 9.13 7.79 11.05
C ASN A 41 8.86 7.32 9.63
N ASP A 42 9.16 6.05 9.34
CA ASP A 42 8.84 5.49 8.02
C ASP A 42 7.35 5.54 7.74
N ARG A 43 6.55 5.15 8.73
CA ARG A 43 5.09 5.15 8.57
C ARG A 43 4.58 6.56 8.31
N MET A 44 5.08 7.53 9.06
CA MET A 44 4.63 8.91 8.90
C MET A 44 4.97 9.46 7.53
N LYS A 45 6.19 9.20 7.05
CA LYS A 45 6.61 9.69 5.75
C LYS A 45 5.80 9.10 4.62
N LEU A 46 5.37 7.85 4.79
CA LEU A 46 4.59 7.17 3.75
C LEU A 46 3.13 7.55 3.79
N THR A 47 2.57 7.81 4.98
CA THR A 47 1.14 8.04 5.11
C THR A 47 0.74 9.50 4.97
N GLU A 48 1.64 10.44 5.25
CA GLU A 48 1.29 11.86 5.16
C GLU A 48 0.79 12.27 3.77
N PRO A 49 1.48 11.90 2.68
CA PRO A 49 0.96 12.27 1.35
C PRO A 49 -0.40 11.65 1.08
N LEU A 50 -0.64 10.44 1.59
CA LEU A 50 -1.92 9.77 1.38
C LEU A 50 -3.03 10.50 2.13
N TYR A 51 -2.72 10.97 3.33
CA TYR A 51 -3.69 11.72 4.11
C TYR A 51 -4.09 13.01 3.38
N ASP A 52 -3.12 13.69 2.78
CA ASP A 52 -3.39 14.90 2.01
C ASP A 52 -4.34 14.59 0.85
N ILE A 53 -4.12 13.47 0.18
CA ILE A 53 -4.99 13.07 -0.92
C ILE A 53 -6.40 12.78 -0.41
N GLU A 54 -6.52 12.13 0.75
CA GLU A 54 -7.82 11.87 1.34
C GLU A 54 -8.57 13.16 1.61
N LEU A 55 -7.86 14.16 2.14
CA LEU A 55 -8.48 15.44 2.46
C LEU A 55 -8.95 16.16 1.20
N GLU A 56 -8.19 16.06 0.11
CA GLU A 56 -8.54 16.74 -1.12
C GLU A 56 -9.65 16.05 -1.89
N THR A 57 -9.69 14.73 -1.84
CA THR A 57 -10.61 13.98 -2.69
C THR A 57 -11.80 13.43 -1.95
N GLY A 58 -11.71 13.31 -0.64
CA GLY A 58 -12.77 12.66 0.16
C GLY A 58 -12.75 11.15 0.04
N ILE A 59 -11.76 10.58 -0.62
CA ILE A 59 -11.65 9.14 -0.79
C ILE A 59 -10.73 8.60 0.28
N GLN A 60 -11.18 7.59 1.02
CA GLN A 60 -10.37 6.99 2.07
C GLN A 60 -9.33 6.06 1.45
N ILE A 61 -8.09 6.17 1.93
CA ILE A 61 -7.00 5.33 1.47
C ILE A 61 -6.53 4.50 2.66
N ASN A 62 -6.46 3.19 2.48
CA ASN A 62 -6.06 2.26 3.53
C ASN A 62 -4.69 1.68 3.18
N PRO A 63 -3.61 2.23 3.74
CA PRO A 63 -2.27 1.70 3.45
C PRO A 63 -1.94 0.55 4.39
N TYR A 64 -1.34 -0.48 3.85
CA TYR A 64 -0.76 -1.58 4.62
C TYR A 64 0.72 -1.58 4.30
N ILE A 65 1.54 -1.35 5.32
CA ILE A 65 2.98 -1.23 5.14
C ILE A 65 3.65 -2.49 5.64
N GLU A 66 4.49 -3.09 4.80
CA GLU A 66 5.18 -4.32 5.11
C GLU A 66 6.59 -4.24 4.60
N LEU A 67 7.50 -5.03 5.17
CA LEU A 67 8.84 -5.14 4.65
C LEU A 67 8.85 -6.11 3.48
N MET A 68 9.53 -5.73 2.41
CA MET A 68 9.62 -6.61 1.24
C MET A 68 10.18 -7.98 1.62
N LYS A 69 11.17 -8.01 2.50
CA LYS A 69 11.79 -9.28 2.87
C LYS A 69 10.86 -10.18 3.69
N GLU A 70 9.82 -9.61 4.29
CA GLU A 70 8.86 -10.40 5.05
C GLU A 70 7.67 -10.82 4.19
N TRP A 71 7.44 -10.08 3.10
CA TRP A 71 6.30 -10.34 2.23
C TRP A 71 6.47 -11.68 1.53
N GLY A 72 5.48 -12.54 1.69
CA GLY A 72 5.54 -13.84 1.04
C GLY A 72 6.20 -14.93 1.85
N ARG A 73 6.71 -14.62 3.04
CA ARG A 73 7.29 -15.66 3.90
C ARG A 73 6.21 -16.60 4.40
N ARG A 74 4.98 -16.13 4.48
CA ARG A 74 3.82 -16.96 4.77
C ARG A 74 2.84 -16.78 3.62
N VAL A 75 2.29 -17.89 3.16
CA VAL A 75 1.27 -17.85 2.14
C VAL A 75 -0.08 -17.79 2.85
N THR A 76 -0.63 -16.59 2.92
CA THR A 76 -1.92 -16.34 3.56
C THR A 76 -2.95 -16.03 2.50
N PRO A 77 -4.25 -16.07 2.84
CA PRO A 77 -5.27 -15.61 1.87
C PRO A 77 -5.03 -14.19 1.39
N PHE A 78 -4.57 -13.31 2.28
CA PHE A 78 -4.26 -11.93 1.89
C PHE A 78 -3.13 -11.91 0.86
N TYR A 79 -2.06 -12.65 1.11
CA TYR A 79 -0.94 -12.73 0.19
C TYR A 79 -1.40 -13.25 -1.17
N ASN A 80 -2.19 -14.32 -1.17
CA ASN A 80 -2.68 -14.89 -2.41
C ASN A 80 -3.55 -13.91 -3.18
N ASN A 81 -4.43 -13.19 -2.48
CA ASN A 81 -5.31 -12.24 -3.15
C ASN A 81 -4.52 -11.10 -3.76
N VAL A 82 -3.53 -10.58 -3.05
CA VAL A 82 -2.74 -9.46 -3.56
C VAL A 82 -1.91 -9.90 -4.77
N THR A 83 -1.27 -11.08 -4.69
CA THR A 83 -0.45 -11.52 -5.81
C THR A 83 -1.28 -11.85 -7.03
N LYS A 84 -2.52 -12.25 -6.83
CA LYS A 84 -3.40 -12.62 -7.94
C LYS A 84 -4.08 -11.41 -8.57
N GLU A 85 -4.48 -10.45 -7.76
CA GLU A 85 -5.31 -9.34 -8.23
C GLU A 85 -4.61 -7.99 -8.17
N GLY A 86 -3.48 -7.90 -7.47
CA GLY A 86 -2.84 -6.62 -7.26
C GLY A 86 -2.29 -5.99 -8.52
N ILE A 87 -2.34 -4.67 -8.57
CA ILE A 87 -1.80 -3.91 -9.68
C ILE A 87 -0.62 -3.11 -9.15
N VAL A 88 0.56 -3.35 -9.72
CA VAL A 88 1.77 -2.65 -9.29
C VAL A 88 1.72 -1.22 -9.82
N LEU A 89 1.78 -0.25 -8.89
CA LEU A 89 1.75 1.16 -9.27
C LEU A 89 3.15 1.75 -9.34
N LEU A 90 4.05 1.28 -8.48
CA LEU A 90 5.43 1.74 -8.47
C LEU A 90 6.37 0.56 -8.37
#